data_9419247076b5ce437275d01a0ae1f6c7
#
_entry.id   9419247076b5ce437275d01a0ae1f6c7
#
_cell.length_a   1.000
_cell.length_b   1.000
_cell.length_c   1.000
_cell.angle_alpha   90.00
_cell.angle_beta   90.00
_cell.angle_gamma   90.00
#
_symmetry.space_group_name_H-M   'P 1'
#
loop_
_entity.id
_entity.type
_entity.pdbx_description
1 polymer ?
#
loop_
_entity_poly.entity_id
_entity_poly.type
_entity_poly.pdbx_seq_one_letter_code
_entity_poly.pdbx_strand_id
1 'polypeptide(L)'
;MTALNAVEKGAAAVGAHLVRDVSLPALVLHREALEHNIRWMQDFVSNSGAELAPHGKTSMMPALFQRQIEAGAWGITLANAVQTRAAYAGGVRRVLMANQLVGAPNMALIADLLADKDFDFHCMVDHPDNVADLGLFFAARGLRLNVMIEYGVVGGRCGCRSEQEVRELAKAIKAQPALALTGIEGYEGVIHGEHAISGIRDFAASLVRLAVDLQNNGSFDLPKPIITASGSAWYDLIAESFEEQNAAGRFLSVLRPGSYVAHDHGIYKEAQCCVLDRRSDLNEGLRPALEVWAHVQSMPEPGFAVIALGKRDVAYDAGLPVPLKRYRAGIVPAEGDDVTACIVTAVMDQHAFMTVAPGVELRIGDIISFGTSHPCLTFDKWQVGCLVDEQLQVIESLHTCF
;
A
#
# COMPACT_ATOMS: atom_id res chain seq x y z
N MET A 1 17.53 29.61 -25.03
CA MET A 1 17.37 29.09 -23.66
C MET A 1 17.10 27.60 -23.83
N THR A 2 18.11 26.77 -23.66
CA THR A 2 17.96 25.32 -23.58
C THR A 2 17.12 25.03 -22.35
N ALA A 3 15.95 24.38 -22.54
CA ALA A 3 15.19 23.86 -21.42
C ALA A 3 16.14 23.01 -20.57
N LEU A 4 16.34 23.42 -19.32
CA LEU A 4 16.92 22.54 -18.32
C LEU A 4 16.01 21.32 -18.29
N ASN A 5 16.50 20.17 -18.77
CA ASN A 5 15.80 18.91 -18.56
C ASN A 5 15.59 18.79 -17.07
N ALA A 6 14.33 18.77 -16.63
CA ALA A 6 14.00 18.62 -15.23
C ALA A 6 14.64 17.31 -14.75
N VAL A 7 15.56 17.40 -13.80
CA VAL A 7 16.14 16.22 -13.15
C VAL A 7 15.15 15.79 -12.08
N GLU A 8 14.47 14.68 -12.33
CA GLU A 8 13.52 14.10 -11.37
C GLU A 8 14.28 13.49 -10.19
N LYS A 9 13.79 13.72 -9.00
CA LYS A 9 14.38 13.18 -7.76
C LYS A 9 14.37 11.64 -7.78
N GLY A 10 15.56 11.05 -7.73
CA GLY A 10 15.77 9.60 -7.77
C GLY A 10 16.00 9.02 -9.17
N ALA A 11 16.00 9.86 -10.22
CA ALA A 11 16.24 9.37 -11.58
C ALA A 11 17.65 8.83 -11.75
N ALA A 12 17.75 7.65 -12.36
CA ALA A 12 19.01 7.02 -12.76
C ALA A 12 18.87 6.35 -14.14
N ALA A 13 19.96 6.27 -14.87
CA ALA A 13 19.94 5.60 -16.16
C ALA A 13 19.88 4.08 -15.99
N VAL A 14 19.11 3.41 -16.83
CA VAL A 14 19.14 1.93 -16.93
C VAL A 14 20.55 1.47 -17.32
N GLY A 15 21.07 0.46 -16.63
CA GLY A 15 22.45 -0.02 -16.74
C GLY A 15 23.45 0.71 -15.84
N ALA A 16 23.05 1.79 -15.15
CA ALA A 16 23.89 2.43 -14.14
C ALA A 16 24.08 1.50 -12.93
N HIS A 17 25.28 1.48 -12.38
CA HIS A 17 25.56 0.74 -11.15
C HIS A 17 25.35 1.64 -9.94
N LEU A 18 24.55 1.21 -8.98
CA LEU A 18 24.08 2.02 -7.85
C LEU A 18 25.22 2.68 -7.04
N VAL A 19 26.33 1.97 -6.83
CA VAL A 19 27.49 2.47 -6.06
C VAL A 19 28.36 3.45 -6.83
N ARG A 20 28.38 3.42 -8.16
CA ARG A 20 29.34 4.18 -8.99
C ARG A 20 28.74 5.28 -9.81
N ASP A 21 27.52 5.07 -10.30
CA ASP A 21 26.97 5.85 -11.41
C ASP A 21 25.70 6.61 -11.04
N VAL A 22 25.12 6.34 -9.86
CA VAL A 22 23.85 6.95 -9.40
C VAL A 22 24.11 8.07 -8.40
N SER A 23 23.45 9.21 -8.62
CA SER A 23 23.48 10.32 -7.67
C SER A 23 22.62 9.98 -6.45
N LEU A 24 23.18 10.07 -5.25
CA LEU A 24 22.52 9.78 -3.99
C LEU A 24 22.11 11.07 -3.25
N PRO A 25 21.03 11.05 -2.44
CA PRO A 25 20.27 9.85 -2.04
C PRO A 25 19.36 9.34 -3.16
N ALA A 26 19.09 8.02 -3.15
CA ALA A 26 18.19 7.36 -4.10
C ALA A 26 17.24 6.39 -3.40
N LEU A 27 16.01 6.29 -3.91
CA LEU A 27 15.04 5.26 -3.55
C LEU A 27 15.37 4.00 -4.35
N VAL A 28 15.56 2.89 -3.67
CA VAL A 28 15.99 1.62 -4.27
C VAL A 28 14.96 0.53 -3.96
N LEU A 29 14.61 -0.21 -5.01
CA LEU A 29 13.77 -1.40 -4.93
C LEU A 29 14.58 -2.61 -5.40
N HIS A 30 14.66 -3.65 -4.60
CA HIS A 30 15.34 -4.90 -4.92
C HIS A 30 14.38 -5.82 -5.67
N ARG A 31 14.70 -6.12 -6.95
CA ARG A 31 13.83 -6.92 -7.84
C ARG A 31 13.44 -8.26 -7.25
N GLU A 32 14.42 -9.03 -6.76
CA GLU A 32 14.16 -10.39 -6.25
C GLU A 32 13.15 -10.37 -5.11
N ALA A 33 13.34 -9.48 -4.12
CA ALA A 33 12.44 -9.36 -2.98
C ALA A 33 11.05 -8.85 -3.40
N LEU A 34 10.99 -7.88 -4.30
CA LEU A 34 9.74 -7.33 -4.83
C LEU A 34 8.91 -8.40 -5.58
N GLU A 35 9.53 -9.15 -6.48
CA GLU A 35 8.88 -10.22 -7.22
C GLU A 35 8.47 -11.39 -6.32
N HIS A 36 9.29 -11.71 -5.32
CA HIS A 36 8.92 -12.67 -4.27
C HIS A 36 7.66 -12.22 -3.55
N ASN A 37 7.59 -10.97 -3.08
CA ASN A 37 6.46 -10.45 -2.34
C ASN A 37 5.17 -10.45 -3.17
N ILE A 38 5.25 -10.10 -4.45
CA ILE A 38 4.10 -10.12 -5.37
C ILE A 38 3.54 -11.53 -5.47
N ARG A 39 4.39 -12.53 -5.75
CA ARG A 39 3.97 -13.94 -5.87
C ARG A 39 3.46 -14.48 -4.53
N TRP A 40 4.20 -14.26 -3.45
CA TRP A 40 3.86 -14.77 -2.12
C TRP A 40 2.47 -14.32 -1.66
N MET A 41 2.18 -13.02 -1.81
CA MET A 41 0.89 -12.47 -1.40
C MET A 41 -0.25 -12.95 -2.32
N GLN A 42 -0.01 -13.06 -3.62
CA GLN A 42 -1.00 -13.58 -4.56
C GLN A 42 -1.33 -15.04 -4.24
N ASP A 43 -0.32 -15.86 -4.00
CA ASP A 43 -0.50 -17.28 -3.63
C ASP A 43 -1.23 -17.42 -2.30
N PHE A 44 -0.84 -16.63 -1.29
CA PHE A 44 -1.51 -16.62 0.01
C PHE A 44 -3.01 -16.33 -0.13
N VAL A 45 -3.36 -15.27 -0.87
CA VAL A 45 -4.76 -14.86 -1.04
C VAL A 45 -5.54 -15.87 -1.86
N SER A 46 -4.97 -16.38 -2.95
CA SER A 46 -5.60 -17.39 -3.80
C SER A 46 -5.85 -18.68 -3.03
N ASN A 47 -4.91 -19.13 -2.20
CA ASN A 47 -5.05 -20.32 -1.36
C ASN A 47 -6.14 -20.18 -0.29
N SER A 48 -6.46 -18.95 0.13
CA SER A 48 -7.59 -18.67 1.03
C SER A 48 -8.94 -18.59 0.32
N GLY A 49 -8.98 -18.79 -1.01
CA GLY A 49 -10.18 -18.68 -1.83
C GLY A 49 -10.68 -17.25 -2.02
N ALA A 50 -9.82 -16.25 -1.76
CA ALA A 50 -10.11 -14.85 -1.94
C ALA A 50 -9.41 -14.27 -3.18
N GLU A 51 -9.74 -13.03 -3.51
CA GLU A 51 -9.11 -12.22 -4.54
C GLU A 51 -8.25 -11.14 -3.91
N LEU A 52 -7.21 -10.72 -4.62
CA LEU A 52 -6.30 -9.65 -4.17
C LEU A 52 -6.58 -8.35 -4.92
N ALA A 53 -6.81 -7.26 -4.18
CA ALA A 53 -6.83 -5.90 -4.72
C ALA A 53 -5.82 -5.02 -3.97
N PRO A 54 -4.53 -5.07 -4.32
CA PRO A 54 -3.48 -4.38 -3.59
C PRO A 54 -3.75 -2.89 -3.42
N HIS A 55 -3.44 -2.32 -2.23
CA HIS A 55 -3.62 -0.89 -2.02
C HIS A 55 -2.48 -0.08 -2.65
N GLY A 56 -2.71 0.42 -3.86
CA GLY A 56 -1.75 1.15 -4.69
C GLY A 56 -1.28 2.48 -4.12
N LYS A 57 -2.04 3.08 -3.15
CA LYS A 57 -1.65 4.35 -2.51
C LYS A 57 -0.25 4.31 -1.88
N THR A 58 0.25 3.11 -1.58
CA THR A 58 1.57 2.96 -0.94
C THR A 58 2.68 3.47 -1.83
N SER A 59 2.73 3.04 -3.08
CA SER A 59 3.80 3.40 -4.02
C SER A 59 3.39 4.43 -5.06
N MET A 60 2.10 4.47 -5.43
CA MET A 60 1.57 5.21 -6.58
C MET A 60 2.41 5.02 -7.86
N MET A 61 2.95 3.81 -8.06
CA MET A 61 3.75 3.42 -9.23
C MET A 61 2.93 2.55 -10.18
N PRO A 62 2.43 3.07 -11.31
CA PRO A 62 1.64 2.29 -12.27
C PRO A 62 2.33 1.02 -12.77
N ALA A 63 3.65 1.04 -12.92
CA ALA A 63 4.43 -0.14 -13.31
C ALA A 63 4.33 -1.29 -12.28
N LEU A 64 4.25 -0.97 -10.98
CA LEU A 64 4.01 -1.98 -9.95
C LEU A 64 2.56 -2.48 -9.98
N PHE A 65 1.59 -1.62 -10.27
CA PHE A 65 0.20 -2.04 -10.42
C PHE A 65 0.04 -3.06 -11.55
N GLN A 66 0.70 -2.83 -12.70
CA GLN A 66 0.68 -3.78 -13.82
C GLN A 66 1.29 -5.12 -13.42
N ARG A 67 2.45 -5.14 -12.75
CA ARG A 67 3.08 -6.38 -12.25
C ARG A 67 2.16 -7.16 -11.29
N GLN A 68 1.43 -6.46 -10.43
CA GLN A 68 0.46 -7.07 -9.50
C GLN A 68 -0.74 -7.64 -10.25
N ILE A 69 -1.27 -6.93 -11.27
CA ILE A 69 -2.37 -7.41 -12.12
C ILE A 69 -1.91 -8.63 -12.95
N GLU A 70 -0.72 -8.57 -13.54
CA GLU A 70 -0.13 -9.70 -14.30
C GLU A 70 0.09 -10.94 -13.43
N ALA A 71 0.37 -10.75 -12.14
CA ALA A 71 0.49 -11.82 -11.16
C ALA A 71 -0.87 -12.40 -10.71
N GLY A 72 -1.99 -11.80 -11.11
CA GLY A 72 -3.34 -12.32 -10.84
C GLY A 72 -4.19 -11.45 -9.91
N ALA A 73 -3.75 -10.23 -9.55
CA ALA A 73 -4.58 -9.34 -8.74
C ALA A 73 -5.90 -8.99 -9.46
N TRP A 74 -7.00 -9.07 -8.74
CA TRP A 74 -8.36 -8.79 -9.22
C TRP A 74 -8.54 -7.34 -9.68
N GLY A 75 -7.87 -6.42 -9.02
CA GLY A 75 -7.91 -4.99 -9.30
C GLY A 75 -6.91 -4.25 -8.41
N ILE A 76 -6.97 -2.92 -8.40
CA ILE A 76 -6.13 -2.08 -7.53
C ILE A 76 -7.01 -1.26 -6.59
N THR A 77 -6.66 -1.24 -5.30
CA THR A 77 -7.31 -0.38 -4.31
C THR A 77 -6.60 0.97 -4.25
N LEU A 78 -7.37 2.06 -4.19
CA LEU A 78 -6.86 3.43 -4.11
C LEU A 78 -7.62 4.25 -3.07
N ALA A 79 -7.12 5.43 -2.74
CA ALA A 79 -7.68 6.22 -1.64
C ALA A 79 -8.54 7.42 -2.10
N ASN A 80 -8.42 7.87 -3.35
CA ASN A 80 -9.17 9.03 -3.84
C ASN A 80 -9.29 9.05 -5.38
N ALA A 81 -10.11 9.98 -5.90
CA ALA A 81 -10.39 10.10 -7.33
C ALA A 81 -9.15 10.45 -8.17
N VAL A 82 -8.21 11.24 -7.63
CA VAL A 82 -6.99 11.64 -8.36
C VAL A 82 -6.07 10.43 -8.53
N GLN A 83 -5.88 9.64 -7.48
CA GLN A 83 -5.13 8.39 -7.55
C GLN A 83 -5.79 7.40 -8.52
N THR A 84 -7.11 7.32 -8.52
CA THR A 84 -7.88 6.49 -9.46
C THR A 84 -7.62 6.90 -10.91
N ARG A 85 -7.63 8.20 -11.20
CA ARG A 85 -7.33 8.71 -12.55
C ARG A 85 -5.88 8.40 -12.95
N ALA A 86 -4.91 8.55 -12.04
CA ALA A 86 -3.51 8.23 -12.30
C ALA A 86 -3.33 6.72 -12.61
N ALA A 87 -3.95 5.84 -11.83
CA ALA A 87 -3.91 4.40 -12.08
C ALA A 87 -4.61 4.02 -13.40
N TYR A 88 -5.75 4.62 -13.71
CA TYR A 88 -6.44 4.42 -14.99
C TYR A 88 -5.56 4.82 -16.18
N ALA A 89 -4.91 5.98 -16.10
CA ALA A 89 -3.96 6.43 -17.12
C ALA A 89 -2.77 5.47 -17.26
N GLY A 90 -2.36 4.81 -16.17
CA GLY A 90 -1.36 3.74 -16.15
C GLY A 90 -1.88 2.36 -16.59
N GLY A 91 -3.12 2.27 -17.11
CA GLY A 91 -3.68 1.03 -17.69
C GLY A 91 -4.53 0.19 -16.75
N VAL A 92 -4.72 0.58 -15.48
CA VAL A 92 -5.61 -0.13 -14.55
C VAL A 92 -7.07 0.04 -14.98
N ARG A 93 -7.82 -1.06 -15.07
CA ARG A 93 -9.22 -1.06 -15.51
C ARG A 93 -10.20 -1.49 -14.43
N ARG A 94 -9.72 -1.98 -13.29
CA ARG A 94 -10.57 -2.26 -12.12
C ARG A 94 -10.00 -1.61 -10.88
N VAL A 95 -10.80 -0.74 -10.26
CA VAL A 95 -10.42 0.03 -9.08
C VAL A 95 -11.47 -0.07 -7.98
N LEU A 96 -10.99 -0.37 -6.77
CA LEU A 96 -11.73 -0.24 -5.54
C LEU A 96 -11.20 1.00 -4.81
N MET A 97 -11.94 2.10 -4.82
CA MET A 97 -11.58 3.28 -4.04
C MET A 97 -12.05 3.10 -2.60
N ALA A 98 -11.13 2.71 -1.72
CA ALA A 98 -11.41 2.46 -0.30
C ALA A 98 -11.58 3.76 0.48
N ASN A 99 -12.53 4.58 0.05
CA ASN A 99 -12.94 5.84 0.66
C ASN A 99 -14.26 6.31 0.05
N GLN A 100 -14.91 7.27 0.71
CA GLN A 100 -16.12 7.93 0.21
C GLN A 100 -15.80 8.86 -0.96
N LEU A 101 -16.62 8.80 -2.01
CA LEU A 101 -16.52 9.74 -3.12
C LEU A 101 -17.31 11.00 -2.78
N VAL A 102 -16.61 12.07 -2.44
CA VAL A 102 -17.19 13.32 -1.95
C VAL A 102 -16.73 14.51 -2.81
N GLY A 103 -17.65 15.42 -3.06
CA GLY A 103 -17.39 16.67 -3.78
C GLY A 103 -17.53 16.55 -5.30
N ALA A 104 -18.24 17.49 -5.90
CA ALA A 104 -18.58 17.49 -7.33
C ALA A 104 -17.36 17.36 -8.27
N PRO A 105 -16.19 17.99 -8.01
CA PRO A 105 -15.01 17.80 -8.86
C PRO A 105 -14.49 16.35 -8.85
N ASN A 106 -14.48 15.69 -7.70
CA ASN A 106 -14.07 14.29 -7.59
C ASN A 106 -15.06 13.34 -8.27
N MET A 107 -16.37 13.61 -8.08
CA MET A 107 -17.43 12.88 -8.78
C MET A 107 -17.31 13.03 -10.30
N ALA A 108 -16.97 14.23 -10.80
CA ALA A 108 -16.76 14.48 -12.21
C ALA A 108 -15.58 13.68 -12.77
N LEU A 109 -14.46 13.63 -12.05
CA LEU A 109 -13.31 12.80 -12.44
C LEU A 109 -13.68 11.33 -12.63
N ILE A 110 -14.47 10.78 -11.70
CA ILE A 110 -14.91 9.38 -11.80
C ILE A 110 -15.94 9.21 -12.92
N ALA A 111 -16.88 10.15 -13.07
CA ALA A 111 -17.87 10.10 -14.15
C ALA A 111 -17.22 10.10 -15.55
N ASP A 112 -16.15 10.88 -15.73
CA ASP A 112 -15.36 10.88 -16.98
C ASP A 112 -14.73 9.51 -17.26
N LEU A 113 -14.22 8.82 -16.23
CA LEU A 113 -13.64 7.48 -16.37
C LEU A 113 -14.71 6.42 -16.65
N LEU A 114 -15.89 6.54 -16.07
CA LEU A 114 -17.02 5.63 -16.29
C LEU A 114 -17.62 5.72 -17.70
N ALA A 115 -17.17 6.68 -18.53
CA ALA A 115 -17.48 6.68 -19.96
C ALA A 115 -16.81 5.50 -20.70
N ASP A 116 -15.69 4.99 -20.18
CA ASP A 116 -15.09 3.73 -20.60
C ASP A 116 -15.87 2.56 -19.99
N LYS A 117 -16.54 1.76 -20.82
CA LYS A 117 -17.36 0.63 -20.37
C LYS A 117 -16.54 -0.54 -19.80
N ASP A 118 -15.25 -0.58 -20.07
CA ASP A 118 -14.32 -1.58 -19.55
C ASP A 118 -13.76 -1.16 -18.18
N PHE A 119 -14.08 0.05 -17.70
CA PHE A 119 -13.65 0.52 -16.39
C PHE A 119 -14.64 0.10 -15.30
N ASP A 120 -14.21 -0.82 -14.46
CA ASP A 120 -14.93 -1.32 -13.29
C ASP A 120 -14.48 -0.57 -12.03
N PHE A 121 -15.39 0.23 -11.47
CA PHE A 121 -15.07 1.10 -10.33
C PHE A 121 -16.07 0.92 -9.20
N HIS A 122 -15.54 0.81 -7.98
CA HIS A 122 -16.30 0.75 -6.73
C HIS A 122 -15.78 1.79 -5.74
N CYS A 123 -16.68 2.44 -4.99
CA CYS A 123 -16.31 3.32 -3.89
C CYS A 123 -17.19 3.08 -2.66
N MET A 124 -16.79 3.68 -1.52
CA MET A 124 -17.48 3.50 -0.25
C MET A 124 -18.55 4.56 -0.02
N VAL A 125 -19.54 4.19 0.77
CA VAL A 125 -20.54 5.09 1.34
C VAL A 125 -20.82 4.69 2.80
N ASP A 126 -21.09 5.67 3.66
CA ASP A 126 -21.37 5.46 5.07
C ASP A 126 -22.41 6.42 5.64
N HIS A 127 -22.94 7.33 4.81
CA HIS A 127 -23.91 8.34 5.24
C HIS A 127 -24.98 8.59 4.17
N PRO A 128 -26.28 8.76 4.56
CA PRO A 128 -27.37 9.00 3.63
C PRO A 128 -27.22 10.27 2.79
N ASP A 129 -26.61 11.33 3.32
CA ASP A 129 -26.37 12.56 2.55
C ASP A 129 -25.41 12.29 1.37
N ASN A 130 -24.34 11.54 1.60
CA ASN A 130 -23.41 11.16 0.53
C ASN A 130 -24.11 10.27 -0.52
N VAL A 131 -24.95 9.34 -0.09
CA VAL A 131 -25.78 8.52 -1.00
C VAL A 131 -26.72 9.39 -1.85
N ALA A 132 -27.37 10.39 -1.25
CA ALA A 132 -28.24 11.30 -1.96
C ALA A 132 -27.47 12.15 -3.00
N ASP A 133 -26.34 12.72 -2.60
CA ASP A 133 -25.48 13.53 -3.50
C ASP A 133 -24.97 12.71 -4.68
N LEU A 134 -24.48 11.49 -4.45
CA LEU A 134 -24.03 10.58 -5.50
C LEU A 134 -25.19 10.20 -6.41
N GLY A 135 -26.35 9.83 -5.85
CA GLY A 135 -27.54 9.49 -6.62
C GLY A 135 -27.97 10.60 -7.57
N LEU A 136 -28.05 11.84 -7.09
CA LEU A 136 -28.40 13.02 -7.91
C LEU A 136 -27.33 13.29 -8.98
N PHE A 137 -26.05 13.26 -8.62
CA PHE A 137 -24.96 13.61 -9.52
C PHE A 137 -24.84 12.62 -10.69
N PHE A 138 -24.88 11.31 -10.43
CA PHE A 138 -24.74 10.29 -11.45
C PHE A 138 -26.04 10.11 -12.28
N ALA A 139 -27.22 10.27 -11.67
CA ALA A 139 -28.49 10.29 -12.40
C ALA A 139 -28.54 11.41 -13.45
N ALA A 140 -28.09 12.61 -13.09
CA ALA A 140 -28.05 13.77 -14.02
C ALA A 140 -27.15 13.53 -15.26
N ARG A 141 -26.25 12.53 -15.19
CA ARG A 141 -25.32 12.14 -16.26
C ARG A 141 -25.69 10.83 -16.96
N GLY A 142 -26.78 10.19 -16.55
CA GLY A 142 -27.22 8.91 -17.10
C GLY A 142 -26.23 7.78 -16.80
N LEU A 143 -25.43 7.92 -15.74
CA LEU A 143 -24.45 6.94 -15.30
C LEU A 143 -24.96 6.18 -14.08
N ARG A 144 -24.46 4.97 -13.88
CA ARG A 144 -24.68 4.17 -12.68
C ARG A 144 -23.36 3.93 -11.97
N LEU A 145 -23.30 4.23 -10.66
CA LEU A 145 -22.11 4.08 -9.81
C LEU A 145 -22.23 2.85 -8.91
N ASN A 146 -21.21 2.00 -8.88
CA ASN A 146 -21.11 0.93 -7.92
C ASN A 146 -20.64 1.48 -6.57
N VAL A 147 -21.41 1.22 -5.51
CA VAL A 147 -21.10 1.63 -4.15
C VAL A 147 -21.08 0.43 -3.22
N MET A 148 -20.29 0.53 -2.17
CA MET A 148 -20.19 -0.46 -1.10
C MET A 148 -20.42 0.25 0.23
N ILE A 149 -21.11 -0.39 1.17
CA ILE A 149 -21.29 0.16 2.51
C ILE A 149 -20.02 -0.08 3.32
N GLU A 150 -19.46 0.97 3.92
CA GLU A 150 -18.38 0.82 4.89
C GLU A 150 -18.97 0.60 6.29
N TYR A 151 -18.61 -0.52 6.92
CA TYR A 151 -18.86 -0.80 8.32
C TYR A 151 -17.62 -0.43 9.14
N GLY A 152 -17.75 0.52 10.04
CA GLY A 152 -16.64 1.10 10.79
C GLY A 152 -16.63 0.69 12.26
N VAL A 153 -15.53 1.03 12.91
CA VAL A 153 -15.29 0.81 14.35
C VAL A 153 -15.61 2.08 15.12
N VAL A 154 -16.28 1.96 16.26
CA VAL A 154 -16.56 3.09 17.14
C VAL A 154 -15.25 3.77 17.58
N GLY A 155 -15.16 5.09 17.42
CA GLY A 155 -13.93 5.84 17.65
C GLY A 155 -12.87 5.70 16.56
N GLY A 156 -13.14 4.89 15.54
CA GLY A 156 -12.28 4.71 14.38
C GLY A 156 -12.50 5.79 13.31
N ARG A 157 -12.20 5.44 12.05
CA ARG A 157 -12.18 6.34 10.88
C ARG A 157 -13.60 6.58 10.32
N CYS A 158 -13.85 6.14 9.10
CA CYS A 158 -15.13 6.20 8.39
C CYS A 158 -16.03 4.97 8.73
N GLY A 159 -17.20 4.88 8.11
CA GLY A 159 -18.10 3.74 8.17
C GLY A 159 -19.27 3.89 9.13
N CYS A 160 -20.34 3.16 8.90
CA CYS A 160 -21.49 3.03 9.80
C CYS A 160 -21.04 2.46 11.14
N ARG A 161 -21.61 2.96 12.24
CA ARG A 161 -21.22 2.58 13.61
C ARG A 161 -22.10 1.49 14.23
N SER A 162 -23.19 1.15 13.55
CA SER A 162 -24.12 0.12 13.98
C SER A 162 -24.68 -0.68 12.82
N GLU A 163 -25.12 -1.91 13.11
CA GLU A 163 -25.80 -2.75 12.13
C GLU A 163 -27.11 -2.11 11.61
N GLN A 164 -27.77 -1.32 12.48
CA GLN A 164 -28.99 -0.62 12.10
C GLN A 164 -28.70 0.45 11.04
N GLU A 165 -27.63 1.24 11.21
CA GLU A 165 -27.21 2.23 10.21
C GLU A 165 -26.87 1.58 8.87
N VAL A 166 -26.20 0.41 8.87
CA VAL A 166 -25.90 -0.35 7.64
C VAL A 166 -27.20 -0.74 6.90
N ARG A 167 -28.21 -1.25 7.64
CA ARG A 167 -29.50 -1.64 7.04
C ARG A 167 -30.29 -0.44 6.49
N GLU A 168 -30.25 0.68 7.21
CA GLU A 168 -30.89 1.92 6.76
C GLU A 168 -30.21 2.51 5.53
N LEU A 169 -28.89 2.50 5.51
CA LEU A 169 -28.09 2.96 4.36
C LEU A 169 -28.33 2.08 3.12
N ALA A 170 -28.43 0.76 3.28
CA ALA A 170 -28.78 -0.14 2.19
C ALA A 170 -30.13 0.21 1.54
N LYS A 171 -31.15 0.55 2.38
CA LYS A 171 -32.45 1.02 1.87
C LYS A 171 -32.33 2.38 1.14
N ALA A 172 -31.51 3.29 1.68
CA ALA A 172 -31.27 4.60 1.05
C ALA A 172 -30.60 4.43 -0.32
N ILE A 173 -29.62 3.53 -0.46
CA ILE A 173 -28.96 3.22 -1.74
C ILE A 173 -29.97 2.65 -2.74
N LYS A 174 -30.80 1.69 -2.31
CA LYS A 174 -31.83 1.08 -3.17
C LYS A 174 -32.87 2.09 -3.69
N ALA A 175 -33.08 3.19 -2.99
CA ALA A 175 -33.96 4.28 -3.42
C ALA A 175 -33.31 5.17 -4.51
N GLN A 176 -32.03 4.97 -4.82
CA GLN A 176 -31.27 5.75 -5.82
C GLN A 176 -31.00 4.90 -7.08
N PRO A 177 -31.77 5.07 -8.17
CA PRO A 177 -31.59 4.20 -9.37
C PRO A 177 -30.21 4.31 -10.04
N ALA A 178 -29.51 5.43 -9.82
CA ALA A 178 -28.16 5.68 -10.34
C ALA A 178 -27.07 5.01 -9.50
N LEU A 179 -27.40 4.34 -8.39
CA LEU A 179 -26.46 3.60 -7.57
C LEU A 179 -26.70 2.09 -7.67
N ALA A 180 -25.63 1.32 -7.52
CA ALA A 180 -25.70 -0.13 -7.38
C ALA A 180 -24.98 -0.52 -6.09
N LEU A 181 -25.68 -1.16 -5.16
CA LEU A 181 -25.06 -1.70 -3.96
C LEU A 181 -24.35 -3.01 -4.32
N THR A 182 -23.02 -2.97 -4.41
CA THR A 182 -22.20 -4.09 -4.90
C THR A 182 -21.51 -4.89 -3.81
N GLY A 183 -21.49 -4.37 -2.58
CA GLY A 183 -20.83 -5.10 -1.49
C GLY A 183 -20.84 -4.35 -0.17
N ILE A 184 -20.09 -4.90 0.77
CA ILE A 184 -19.81 -4.32 2.08
C ILE A 184 -18.30 -4.39 2.36
N GLU A 185 -17.80 -3.36 3.03
CA GLU A 185 -16.40 -3.25 3.39
C GLU A 185 -16.20 -2.94 4.86
N GLY A 186 -15.01 -3.23 5.39
CA GLY A 186 -14.55 -2.79 6.70
C GLY A 186 -13.03 -2.63 6.74
N TYR A 187 -12.56 -1.86 7.72
CA TYR A 187 -11.13 -1.68 7.96
C TYR A 187 -10.78 -1.94 9.43
N GLU A 188 -10.11 -3.05 9.66
CA GLU A 188 -9.71 -3.52 10.99
C GLU A 188 -8.47 -2.82 11.55
N GLY A 189 -7.68 -2.17 10.69
CA GLY A 189 -6.38 -1.57 11.06
C GLY A 189 -6.45 -0.41 12.05
N VAL A 190 -7.63 -0.05 12.53
CA VAL A 190 -7.86 0.91 13.63
C VAL A 190 -8.06 0.22 14.99
N ILE A 191 -8.06 -1.11 15.04
CA ILE A 191 -8.19 -1.91 16.25
C ILE A 191 -6.80 -2.22 16.78
N HIS A 192 -6.47 -1.69 17.93
CA HIS A 192 -5.14 -1.78 18.54
C HIS A 192 -5.21 -2.25 19.99
N GLY A 193 -4.05 -2.51 20.59
CA GLY A 193 -3.87 -2.84 21.99
C GLY A 193 -3.86 -4.34 22.28
N GLU A 194 -3.91 -4.67 23.54
CA GLU A 194 -3.71 -6.02 24.08
C GLU A 194 -4.73 -7.06 23.58
N HIS A 195 -5.95 -6.59 23.23
CA HIS A 195 -7.05 -7.41 22.71
C HIS A 195 -7.27 -7.25 21.20
N ALA A 196 -6.29 -6.75 20.45
CA ALA A 196 -6.44 -6.48 19.03
C ALA A 196 -6.88 -7.72 18.22
N ILE A 197 -6.28 -8.88 18.47
CA ILE A 197 -6.59 -10.13 17.74
C ILE A 197 -8.07 -10.53 17.94
N SER A 198 -8.56 -10.57 19.19
CA SER A 198 -9.98 -10.88 19.44
C SER A 198 -10.90 -9.82 18.86
N GLY A 199 -10.56 -8.54 19.04
CA GLY A 199 -11.35 -7.43 18.49
C GLY A 199 -11.45 -7.46 16.97
N ILE A 200 -10.37 -7.84 16.27
CA ILE A 200 -10.35 -7.99 14.80
C ILE A 200 -11.23 -9.17 14.37
N ARG A 201 -11.15 -10.32 15.05
CA ARG A 201 -12.02 -11.46 14.76
C ARG A 201 -13.50 -11.14 14.99
N ASP A 202 -13.83 -10.45 16.07
CA ASP A 202 -15.21 -10.02 16.38
C ASP A 202 -15.72 -9.03 15.34
N PHE A 203 -14.89 -8.08 14.91
CA PHE A 203 -15.20 -7.14 13.84
C PHE A 203 -15.44 -7.87 12.51
N ALA A 204 -14.55 -8.76 12.11
CA ALA A 204 -14.67 -9.54 10.87
C ALA A 204 -15.92 -10.45 10.89
N ALA A 205 -16.20 -11.10 12.03
CA ALA A 205 -17.41 -11.88 12.19
C ALA A 205 -18.69 -11.04 12.07
N SER A 206 -18.65 -9.78 12.59
CA SER A 206 -19.77 -8.85 12.45
C SER A 206 -19.96 -8.41 11.00
N LEU A 207 -18.87 -8.13 10.28
CA LEU A 207 -18.87 -7.79 8.86
C LEU A 207 -19.48 -8.94 8.02
N VAL A 208 -19.08 -10.18 8.29
CA VAL A 208 -19.62 -11.38 7.62
C VAL A 208 -21.12 -11.53 7.92
N ARG A 209 -21.56 -11.40 9.17
CA ARG A 209 -23.00 -11.49 9.52
C ARG A 209 -23.82 -10.44 8.79
N LEU A 210 -23.33 -9.20 8.72
CA LEU A 210 -23.99 -8.11 7.98
C LEU A 210 -24.06 -8.39 6.49
N ALA A 211 -22.98 -8.88 5.89
CA ALA A 211 -22.96 -9.26 4.48
C ALA A 211 -24.04 -10.33 4.18
N VAL A 212 -24.11 -11.36 5.03
CA VAL A 212 -25.09 -12.44 4.92
C VAL A 212 -26.54 -11.93 5.10
N ASP A 213 -26.77 -11.05 6.07
CA ASP A 213 -28.07 -10.43 6.30
C ASP A 213 -28.53 -9.58 5.09
N LEU A 214 -27.66 -8.73 4.56
CA LEU A 214 -27.93 -7.92 3.39
C LEU A 214 -28.19 -8.78 2.14
N GLN A 215 -27.46 -9.87 1.96
CA GLN A 215 -27.67 -10.79 0.84
C GLN A 215 -29.03 -11.52 0.95
N ASN A 216 -29.35 -12.03 2.13
CA ASN A 216 -30.62 -12.72 2.37
C ASN A 216 -31.84 -11.82 2.15
N ASN A 217 -31.69 -10.52 2.43
CA ASN A 217 -32.73 -9.51 2.21
C ASN A 217 -32.76 -8.94 0.77
N GLY A 218 -31.93 -9.46 -0.15
CA GLY A 218 -31.89 -9.02 -1.54
C GLY A 218 -31.42 -7.57 -1.70
N SER A 219 -30.54 -7.10 -0.80
CA SER A 219 -30.08 -5.72 -0.80
C SER A 219 -29.05 -5.46 -1.90
N PHE A 220 -28.24 -6.44 -2.28
CA PHE A 220 -27.19 -6.28 -3.28
C PHE A 220 -27.71 -6.34 -4.72
N ASP A 221 -27.05 -5.61 -5.61
CA ASP A 221 -27.32 -5.58 -7.04
C ASP A 221 -26.43 -6.55 -7.85
N LEU A 222 -25.46 -7.19 -7.22
CA LEU A 222 -24.63 -8.24 -7.83
C LEU A 222 -25.09 -9.62 -7.37
N PRO A 223 -25.07 -10.63 -8.28
CA PRO A 223 -25.38 -12.02 -7.90
C PRO A 223 -24.35 -12.60 -6.93
N LYS A 224 -23.10 -12.17 -7.01
CA LYS A 224 -22.02 -12.48 -6.06
C LYS A 224 -21.46 -11.16 -5.51
N PRO A 225 -22.01 -10.66 -4.38
CA PRO A 225 -21.57 -9.40 -3.81
C PRO A 225 -20.14 -9.44 -3.29
N ILE A 226 -19.50 -8.27 -3.21
CA ILE A 226 -18.14 -8.15 -2.68
C ILE A 226 -18.20 -8.03 -1.17
N ILE A 227 -17.39 -8.83 -0.47
CA ILE A 227 -17.01 -8.59 0.92
C ILE A 227 -15.53 -8.28 0.97
N THR A 228 -15.14 -7.18 1.58
CA THR A 228 -13.75 -6.77 1.56
C THR A 228 -13.31 -6.15 2.88
N ALA A 229 -12.09 -6.47 3.27
CA ALA A 229 -11.37 -5.88 4.39
C ALA A 229 -9.87 -6.07 4.18
N SER A 230 -9.08 -5.89 5.22
CA SER A 230 -7.65 -6.15 5.30
C SER A 230 -6.77 -4.97 4.96
N GLY A 231 -6.04 -4.54 6.00
CA GLY A 231 -4.78 -3.83 5.87
C GLY A 231 -3.60 -4.79 5.76
N SER A 232 -2.38 -4.23 5.75
CA SER A 232 -1.14 -5.03 5.59
C SER A 232 -0.70 -5.79 6.84
N ALA A 233 -1.32 -5.55 8.00
CA ALA A 233 -0.90 -6.16 9.27
C ALA A 233 -1.71 -7.40 9.69
N TRP A 234 -2.97 -7.52 9.23
CA TRP A 234 -3.95 -8.48 9.72
C TRP A 234 -4.62 -9.30 8.62
N TYR A 235 -4.00 -9.39 7.45
CA TYR A 235 -4.56 -10.06 6.28
C TYR A 235 -4.86 -11.54 6.53
N ASP A 236 -4.09 -12.19 7.40
CA ASP A 236 -4.27 -13.58 7.80
C ASP A 236 -5.57 -13.80 8.59
N LEU A 237 -5.88 -12.93 9.57
CA LEU A 237 -7.10 -13.03 10.37
C LEU A 237 -8.36 -12.72 9.55
N ILE A 238 -8.25 -11.79 8.60
CA ILE A 238 -9.36 -11.49 7.69
C ILE A 238 -9.59 -12.63 6.70
N ALA A 239 -8.51 -13.19 6.13
CA ALA A 239 -8.60 -14.36 5.26
C ALA A 239 -9.28 -15.53 5.98
N GLU A 240 -8.85 -15.87 7.21
CA GLU A 240 -9.46 -16.88 8.08
C GLU A 240 -10.99 -16.63 8.26
N SER A 241 -11.35 -15.36 8.53
CA SER A 241 -12.76 -14.99 8.75
C SER A 241 -13.66 -15.14 7.52
N PHE A 242 -13.09 -15.13 6.32
CA PHE A 242 -13.83 -15.25 5.07
C PHE A 242 -13.87 -16.68 4.51
N GLU A 243 -13.13 -17.65 5.07
CA GLU A 243 -12.98 -19.01 4.53
C GLU A 243 -14.31 -19.72 4.32
N GLU A 244 -15.22 -19.70 5.30
CA GLU A 244 -16.53 -20.35 5.17
C GLU A 244 -17.35 -19.77 4.01
N GLN A 245 -17.33 -18.45 3.84
CA GLN A 245 -18.08 -17.76 2.80
C GLN A 245 -17.45 -17.98 1.42
N ASN A 246 -16.13 -18.12 1.36
CA ASN A 246 -15.38 -18.47 0.16
C ASN A 246 -15.72 -19.90 -0.29
N ALA A 247 -15.68 -20.87 0.64
CA ALA A 247 -16.04 -22.26 0.36
C ALA A 247 -17.50 -22.40 -0.10
N ALA A 248 -18.42 -21.60 0.46
CA ALA A 248 -19.82 -21.57 0.06
C ALA A 248 -20.07 -20.84 -1.28
N GLY A 249 -19.07 -20.11 -1.81
CA GLY A 249 -19.18 -19.34 -3.05
C GLY A 249 -20.17 -18.17 -3.00
N ARG A 250 -20.53 -17.71 -1.77
CA ARG A 250 -21.58 -16.71 -1.57
C ARG A 250 -21.13 -15.29 -1.93
N PHE A 251 -19.87 -14.96 -1.66
CA PHE A 251 -19.30 -13.65 -1.87
C PHE A 251 -18.04 -13.70 -2.71
N LEU A 252 -17.72 -12.58 -3.36
CA LEU A 252 -16.38 -12.30 -3.85
C LEU A 252 -15.62 -11.67 -2.69
N SER A 253 -14.81 -12.45 -2.00
CA SER A 253 -13.97 -11.93 -0.92
C SER A 253 -12.72 -11.27 -1.49
N VAL A 254 -12.45 -10.02 -1.09
CA VAL A 254 -11.31 -9.25 -1.61
C VAL A 254 -10.45 -8.77 -0.46
N LEU A 255 -9.16 -9.11 -0.47
CA LEU A 255 -8.17 -8.61 0.49
C LEU A 255 -7.37 -7.46 -0.12
N ARG A 256 -7.00 -6.46 0.70
CA ARG A 256 -6.45 -5.18 0.23
C ARG A 256 -5.12 -4.77 0.87
N PRO A 257 -4.19 -5.68 1.23
CA PRO A 257 -2.88 -5.27 1.72
C PRO A 257 -2.15 -4.46 0.65
N GLY A 258 -1.41 -3.42 1.04
CA GLY A 258 -0.71 -2.54 0.09
C GLY A 258 0.79 -2.53 0.28
N SER A 259 1.25 -2.38 1.51
CA SER A 259 2.68 -2.25 1.82
C SER A 259 3.48 -3.54 1.60
N TYR A 260 2.80 -4.68 1.43
CA TYR A 260 3.44 -5.98 1.24
C TYR A 260 4.43 -6.00 0.06
N VAL A 261 4.13 -5.27 -1.02
CA VAL A 261 4.92 -5.29 -2.26
C VAL A 261 6.35 -4.81 -2.03
N ALA A 262 6.49 -3.75 -1.26
CA ALA A 262 7.80 -3.18 -0.89
C ALA A 262 8.30 -3.72 0.46
N HIS A 263 7.37 -4.01 1.37
CA HIS A 263 7.64 -4.34 2.75
C HIS A 263 8.57 -3.32 3.39
N ASP A 264 8.95 -3.48 4.65
CA ASP A 264 9.84 -2.55 5.34
C ASP A 264 10.72 -3.25 6.38
N HIS A 265 11.54 -2.45 7.07
CA HIS A 265 12.37 -2.92 8.19
C HIS A 265 11.80 -2.49 9.56
N GLY A 266 10.55 -2.00 9.59
CA GLY A 266 9.86 -1.48 10.76
C GLY A 266 8.51 -2.16 11.00
N ILE A 267 7.42 -1.38 10.91
CA ILE A 267 6.09 -1.80 11.37
C ILE A 267 5.54 -3.04 10.65
N TYR A 268 5.78 -3.20 9.36
CA TYR A 268 5.26 -4.36 8.62
C TYR A 268 6.17 -5.58 8.76
N LYS A 269 7.48 -5.39 9.02
CA LYS A 269 8.36 -6.49 9.43
C LYS A 269 7.87 -7.11 10.74
N GLU A 270 7.55 -6.29 11.74
CA GLU A 270 7.00 -6.76 13.02
C GLU A 270 5.63 -7.44 12.83
N ALA A 271 4.74 -6.85 12.03
CA ALA A 271 3.46 -7.44 11.71
C ALA A 271 3.60 -8.81 11.01
N GLN A 272 4.54 -8.93 10.07
CA GLN A 272 4.83 -10.19 9.38
C GLN A 272 5.36 -11.27 10.33
N CYS A 273 6.21 -10.93 11.28
CA CYS A 273 6.62 -11.87 12.32
C CYS A 273 5.40 -12.42 13.10
N CYS A 274 4.49 -11.52 13.50
CA CYS A 274 3.26 -11.93 14.17
C CYS A 274 2.34 -12.81 13.29
N VAL A 275 2.31 -12.59 11.98
CA VAL A 275 1.58 -13.46 11.05
C VAL A 275 2.20 -14.86 11.03
N LEU A 276 3.52 -14.96 10.88
CA LEU A 276 4.23 -16.24 10.85
C LEU A 276 4.11 -17.01 12.18
N ASP A 277 4.07 -16.31 13.30
CA ASP A 277 3.84 -16.92 14.63
C ASP A 277 2.43 -17.54 14.74
N ARG A 278 1.42 -16.92 14.11
CA ARG A 278 0.03 -17.43 14.07
C ARG A 278 -0.18 -18.54 13.03
N ARG A 279 0.55 -18.48 11.93
CA ARG A 279 0.38 -19.32 10.74
C ARG A 279 1.58 -20.25 10.55
N SER A 280 1.64 -21.31 11.36
CA SER A 280 2.71 -22.33 11.30
C SER A 280 2.75 -23.13 9.99
N ASP A 281 1.74 -22.99 9.14
CA ASP A 281 1.66 -23.55 7.80
C ASP A 281 2.48 -22.74 6.76
N LEU A 282 2.84 -21.50 7.08
CA LEU A 282 3.66 -20.66 6.22
C LEU A 282 5.15 -20.87 6.51
N ASN A 283 5.90 -21.36 5.51
CA ASN A 283 7.33 -21.65 5.64
C ASN A 283 8.23 -20.42 5.53
N GLU A 284 7.74 -19.38 4.83
CA GLU A 284 8.45 -18.12 4.64
C GLU A 284 7.45 -16.97 4.58
N GLY A 285 7.94 -15.73 4.68
CA GLY A 285 7.14 -14.52 4.65
C GLY A 285 7.61 -13.50 3.62
N LEU A 286 7.08 -12.31 3.73
CA LEU A 286 7.45 -11.16 2.92
C LEU A 286 8.89 -10.71 3.24
N ARG A 287 9.56 -10.15 2.24
CA ARG A 287 10.96 -9.69 2.30
C ARG A 287 11.04 -8.19 2.12
N PRO A 288 11.81 -7.44 2.93
CA PRO A 288 12.05 -6.03 2.67
C PRO A 288 12.68 -5.82 1.30
N ALA A 289 12.01 -5.05 0.45
CA ALA A 289 12.44 -4.74 -0.91
C ALA A 289 12.78 -3.27 -1.09
N LEU A 290 12.44 -2.41 -0.11
CA LEU A 290 12.57 -0.96 -0.18
C LEU A 290 13.70 -0.47 0.72
N GLU A 291 14.63 0.28 0.14
CA GLU A 291 15.72 0.97 0.83
C GLU A 291 15.87 2.40 0.35
N VAL A 292 16.50 3.25 1.16
CA VAL A 292 17.04 4.55 0.73
C VAL A 292 18.54 4.52 0.90
N TRP A 293 19.26 4.84 -0.16
CA TRP A 293 20.73 4.83 -0.18
C TRP A 293 21.28 6.24 -0.10
N ALA A 294 22.29 6.47 0.74
CA ALA A 294 22.88 7.79 0.93
C ALA A 294 24.35 7.73 1.31
N HIS A 295 25.07 8.84 1.06
CA HIS A 295 26.48 8.97 1.44
C HIS A 295 26.65 9.33 2.92
N VAL A 296 27.75 8.84 3.49
CA VAL A 296 28.37 9.45 4.68
C VAL A 296 28.88 10.82 4.27
N GLN A 297 28.20 11.87 4.71
CA GLN A 297 28.47 13.26 4.31
C GLN A 297 29.59 13.88 5.13
N SER A 298 29.65 13.57 6.42
CA SER A 298 30.61 14.12 7.35
C SER A 298 30.84 13.20 8.55
N MET A 299 32.01 13.31 9.15
CA MET A 299 32.38 12.63 10.40
C MET A 299 33.09 13.63 11.32
N PRO A 300 32.34 14.55 11.96
CA PRO A 300 32.91 15.64 12.73
C PRO A 300 33.54 15.22 14.06
N GLU A 301 33.11 14.07 14.59
CA GLU A 301 33.53 13.55 15.89
C GLU A 301 33.75 12.02 15.82
N PRO A 302 34.63 11.46 16.66
CA PRO A 302 34.79 10.01 16.77
C PRO A 302 33.48 9.32 17.14
N GLY A 303 33.10 8.27 16.41
CA GLY A 303 31.88 7.51 16.66
C GLY A 303 30.58 8.19 16.19
N PHE A 304 30.68 9.30 15.44
CA PHE A 304 29.52 10.04 14.93
C PHE A 304 29.65 10.32 13.43
N ALA A 305 28.60 10.04 12.70
CA ALA A 305 28.49 10.30 11.27
C ALA A 305 27.22 11.10 10.94
N VAL A 306 27.36 12.02 9.99
CA VAL A 306 26.25 12.73 9.36
C VAL A 306 26.02 12.14 7.98
N ILE A 307 24.79 11.71 7.71
CA ILE A 307 24.38 11.06 6.48
C ILE A 307 23.61 12.06 5.60
N ALA A 308 23.84 12.03 4.30
CA ALA A 308 23.19 12.87 3.30
C ALA A 308 21.76 12.38 2.96
N LEU A 309 20.94 12.15 3.96
CA LEU A 309 19.50 11.87 3.84
C LEU A 309 18.76 12.48 5.04
N GLY A 310 17.50 12.81 4.88
CA GLY A 310 16.71 13.37 5.97
C GLY A 310 15.21 13.16 5.80
N LYS A 311 14.42 14.00 6.49
CA LYS A 311 12.93 13.93 6.46
C LYS A 311 12.35 14.06 5.06
N ARG A 312 13.10 14.64 4.12
CA ARG A 312 12.69 14.78 2.72
C ARG A 312 12.94 13.53 1.88
N ASP A 313 13.61 12.51 2.44
CA ASP A 313 14.07 11.34 1.69
C ASP A 313 13.50 10.03 2.23
N VAL A 314 13.19 9.96 3.52
CA VAL A 314 12.76 8.74 4.21
C VAL A 314 11.67 9.04 5.24
N ALA A 315 10.77 8.08 5.47
CA ALA A 315 9.79 8.14 6.56
C ALA A 315 10.48 8.13 7.94
N TYR A 316 9.85 8.80 8.90
CA TYR A 316 10.32 8.91 10.28
C TYR A 316 9.17 8.88 11.32
N ASP A 317 7.96 8.70 10.85
CA ASP A 317 6.72 8.69 11.66
C ASP A 317 6.54 7.39 12.45
N ALA A 318 7.04 6.28 11.90
CA ALA A 318 6.95 4.95 12.51
C ALA A 318 8.32 4.42 12.99
N GLY A 319 9.27 5.31 13.21
CA GLY A 319 10.64 4.99 13.59
C GLY A 319 11.67 5.57 12.63
N LEU A 320 12.93 5.63 13.07
CA LEU A 320 14.03 6.15 12.25
C LEU A 320 14.52 5.08 11.25
N PRO A 321 15.16 5.48 10.13
CA PRO A 321 15.72 4.55 9.18
C PRO A 321 16.81 3.68 9.83
N VAL A 322 16.89 2.42 9.43
CA VAL A 322 17.80 1.42 9.99
C VAL A 322 19.01 1.26 9.05
N PRO A 323 20.26 1.51 9.50
CA PRO A 323 21.44 1.22 8.70
C PRO A 323 21.53 -0.28 8.43
N LEU A 324 21.83 -0.67 7.18
CA LEU A 324 21.90 -2.08 6.78
C LEU A 324 23.31 -2.47 6.34
N LYS A 325 23.75 -1.90 5.22
CA LYS A 325 25.02 -2.24 4.58
C LYS A 325 25.81 -0.99 4.20
N ARG A 326 27.15 -1.10 4.27
CA ARG A 326 28.08 -0.08 3.77
C ARG A 326 28.69 -0.55 2.46
N TYR A 327 28.77 0.37 1.51
CA TYR A 327 29.46 0.19 0.22
C TYR A 327 30.51 1.30 0.07
N ARG A 328 31.59 0.97 -0.63
CA ARG A 328 32.69 1.92 -0.90
C ARG A 328 33.01 1.93 -2.38
N ALA A 329 33.02 3.11 -3.00
CA ALA A 329 33.38 3.25 -4.41
C ALA A 329 34.81 2.74 -4.67
N GLY A 330 34.98 1.98 -5.76
CA GLY A 330 36.26 1.37 -6.14
C GLY A 330 36.60 0.04 -5.44
N ILE A 331 35.82 -0.38 -4.46
CA ILE A 331 35.88 -1.72 -3.85
C ILE A 331 34.65 -2.49 -4.29
N VAL A 332 34.87 -3.59 -5.01
CA VAL A 332 33.78 -4.47 -5.42
C VAL A 332 33.79 -5.67 -4.48
N PRO A 333 32.89 -5.72 -3.51
CA PRO A 333 32.00 -6.86 -3.42
C PRO A 333 30.55 -6.41 -3.59
N ALA A 334 29.75 -7.22 -4.25
CA ALA A 334 28.33 -7.01 -4.42
C ALA A 334 27.55 -7.07 -3.08
N GLU A 335 28.15 -7.50 -1.99
CA GLU A 335 27.45 -7.79 -0.75
C GLU A 335 27.48 -6.68 0.31
N GLY A 336 28.33 -5.67 0.20
CA GLY A 336 28.47 -4.62 1.22
C GLY A 336 28.79 -5.16 2.64
N ASP A 337 29.41 -4.32 3.45
CA ASP A 337 29.70 -4.69 4.84
C ASP A 337 28.50 -4.39 5.76
N ASP A 338 28.21 -5.29 6.67
CA ASP A 338 27.15 -5.10 7.67
C ASP A 338 27.44 -3.90 8.60
N VAL A 339 26.48 -3.00 8.72
CA VAL A 339 26.53 -1.85 9.62
C VAL A 339 25.27 -1.74 10.49
N THR A 340 24.52 -2.81 10.64
CA THR A 340 23.30 -2.87 11.45
C THR A 340 23.51 -2.56 12.94
N ALA A 341 24.75 -2.65 13.43
CA ALA A 341 25.13 -2.21 14.77
C ALA A 341 25.17 -0.68 14.94
N CYS A 342 25.21 0.08 13.85
CA CYS A 342 25.09 1.55 13.87
C CYS A 342 23.64 1.96 14.10
N ILE A 343 23.41 3.16 14.67
CA ILE A 343 22.08 3.61 15.04
C ILE A 343 21.86 5.03 14.52
N VAL A 344 20.83 5.23 13.71
CA VAL A 344 20.33 6.58 13.40
C VAL A 344 19.63 7.12 14.64
N THR A 345 20.08 8.29 15.12
CA THR A 345 19.58 8.89 16.37
C THR A 345 18.62 10.06 16.13
N ALA A 346 18.73 10.70 14.97
CA ALA A 346 17.84 11.80 14.58
C ALA A 346 17.87 12.02 13.06
N VAL A 347 16.80 12.63 12.53
CA VAL A 347 16.73 13.13 11.15
C VAL A 347 16.34 14.60 11.13
N MET A 348 17.10 15.39 10.37
CA MET A 348 16.81 16.78 9.99
C MET A 348 16.20 16.79 8.58
N ASP A 349 16.04 17.96 7.96
CA ASP A 349 15.45 18.03 6.61
C ASP A 349 16.26 17.24 5.57
N GLN A 350 17.59 17.40 5.58
CA GLN A 350 18.52 16.84 4.58
C GLN A 350 19.69 16.08 5.21
N HIS A 351 19.67 15.84 6.53
CA HIS A 351 20.71 15.13 7.25
C HIS A 351 20.10 14.11 8.22
N ALA A 352 20.75 12.96 8.36
CA ALA A 352 20.55 12.05 9.48
C ALA A 352 21.80 11.99 10.35
N PHE A 353 21.60 11.86 11.64
CA PHE A 353 22.66 11.68 12.63
C PHE A 353 22.76 10.21 12.99
N MET A 354 23.95 9.66 12.90
CA MET A 354 24.19 8.25 13.14
C MET A 354 25.33 8.03 14.10
N THR A 355 25.08 7.26 15.16
CA THR A 355 26.13 6.74 16.03
C THR A 355 26.79 5.55 15.32
N VAL A 356 28.11 5.60 15.20
CA VAL A 356 28.93 4.54 14.60
C VAL A 356 29.34 3.54 15.67
N ALA A 357 29.00 2.28 15.48
CA ALA A 357 29.31 1.24 16.45
C ALA A 357 30.84 0.98 16.54
N PRO A 358 31.37 0.58 17.72
CA PRO A 358 32.75 0.18 17.85
C PRO A 358 33.12 -0.95 16.87
N GLY A 359 34.24 -0.79 16.18
CA GLY A 359 34.71 -1.76 15.17
C GLY A 359 34.16 -1.54 13.77
N VAL A 360 33.19 -0.66 13.58
CA VAL A 360 32.71 -0.25 12.25
C VAL A 360 33.60 0.87 11.72
N GLU A 361 34.25 0.65 10.59
CA GLU A 361 35.08 1.66 9.94
C GLU A 361 34.30 2.36 8.83
N LEU A 362 34.03 3.65 9.00
CA LEU A 362 33.41 4.51 8.00
C LEU A 362 34.39 5.58 7.51
N ARG A 363 34.13 6.07 6.29
CA ARG A 363 34.81 7.24 5.69
C ARG A 363 33.78 8.14 5.03
N ILE A 364 34.11 9.42 4.94
CA ILE A 364 33.34 10.37 4.11
C ILE A 364 33.31 9.83 2.67
N GLY A 365 32.13 9.80 2.07
CA GLY A 365 31.90 9.26 0.73
C GLY A 365 31.54 7.76 0.71
N ASP A 366 31.65 7.02 1.81
CA ASP A 366 31.02 5.71 1.90
C ASP A 366 29.51 5.83 1.66
N ILE A 367 28.90 4.79 1.09
CA ILE A 367 27.48 4.72 0.85
C ILE A 367 26.88 3.76 1.87
N ILE A 368 25.75 4.14 2.47
CA ILE A 368 25.00 3.28 3.37
C ILE A 368 23.60 3.08 2.81
N SER A 369 23.18 1.83 2.77
CA SER A 369 21.77 1.49 2.53
C SER A 369 21.00 1.52 3.84
N PHE A 370 19.80 2.12 3.81
CA PHE A 370 18.92 2.26 4.96
C PHE A 370 17.59 1.59 4.69
N GLY A 371 17.20 0.68 5.58
CA GLY A 371 15.85 0.18 5.66
C GLY A 371 14.88 1.26 6.15
N THR A 372 13.68 1.27 5.60
CA THR A 372 12.64 2.24 5.94
C THR A 372 11.70 1.68 7.01
N SER A 373 11.14 2.55 7.85
CA SER A 373 10.17 2.17 8.89
C SER A 373 8.72 2.19 8.38
N HIS A 374 8.44 2.89 7.27
CA HIS A 374 7.10 3.05 6.71
C HIS A 374 7.16 3.31 5.19
N PRO A 375 6.77 2.35 4.34
CA PRO A 375 6.88 2.50 2.89
C PRO A 375 6.07 3.67 2.32
N CYS A 376 4.81 3.84 2.75
CA CYS A 376 3.92 4.86 2.19
C CYS A 376 4.49 6.27 2.27
N LEU A 377 4.98 6.67 3.46
CA LEU A 377 5.58 7.98 3.67
C LEU A 377 7.05 8.06 3.23
N THR A 378 7.61 6.99 2.70
CA THR A 378 8.90 7.01 2.01
C THR A 378 8.68 7.25 0.51
N PHE A 379 7.78 6.51 -0.12
CA PHE A 379 7.50 6.65 -1.55
C PHE A 379 7.03 8.05 -1.94
N ASP A 380 6.18 8.70 -1.14
CA ASP A 380 5.61 10.03 -1.43
C ASP A 380 6.64 11.15 -1.54
N LYS A 381 7.89 10.89 -1.13
CA LYS A 381 9.02 11.83 -1.20
C LYS A 381 9.80 11.73 -2.50
N TRP A 382 9.47 10.78 -3.37
CA TRP A 382 10.25 10.43 -4.56
C TRP A 382 9.43 10.49 -5.83
N GLN A 383 10.00 11.02 -6.90
CA GLN A 383 9.42 11.00 -8.24
C GLN A 383 9.77 9.71 -8.97
N VAL A 384 10.95 9.15 -8.67
CA VAL A 384 11.47 7.93 -9.30
C VAL A 384 12.13 7.04 -8.27
N GLY A 385 11.91 5.73 -8.37
CA GLY A 385 12.66 4.70 -7.67
C GLY A 385 13.48 3.84 -8.64
N CYS A 386 14.66 3.44 -8.23
CA CYS A 386 15.53 2.55 -9.00
C CYS A 386 15.19 1.09 -8.67
N LEU A 387 14.71 0.32 -9.65
CA LEU A 387 14.65 -1.13 -9.52
C LEU A 387 16.03 -1.71 -9.88
N VAL A 388 16.62 -2.45 -8.94
CA VAL A 388 17.96 -3.02 -9.12
C VAL A 388 17.95 -4.54 -9.09
N ASP A 389 18.91 -5.14 -9.80
CA ASP A 389 19.20 -6.57 -9.73
C ASP A 389 20.18 -6.90 -8.57
N GLU A 390 20.56 -8.18 -8.47
CA GLU A 390 21.48 -8.70 -7.43
C GLU A 390 22.90 -8.14 -7.57
N GLN A 391 23.26 -7.60 -8.74
CA GLN A 391 24.54 -6.95 -9.03
C GLN A 391 24.48 -5.43 -8.82
N LEU A 392 23.39 -4.91 -8.26
CA LEU A 392 23.15 -3.48 -8.03
C LEU A 392 23.13 -2.64 -9.32
N GLN A 393 22.78 -3.27 -10.45
CA GLN A 393 22.52 -2.57 -11.71
C GLN A 393 21.08 -2.06 -11.72
N VAL A 394 20.88 -0.81 -12.09
CA VAL A 394 19.54 -0.25 -12.32
C VAL A 394 18.98 -0.90 -13.60
N ILE A 395 17.94 -1.71 -13.42
CA ILE A 395 17.28 -2.41 -14.54
C ILE A 395 16.03 -1.67 -15.03
N GLU A 396 15.45 -0.82 -14.17
CA GLU A 396 14.29 -0.01 -14.51
C GLU A 396 14.20 1.22 -13.59
N SER A 397 13.66 2.32 -14.12
CA SER A 397 13.28 3.51 -13.35
C SER A 397 11.76 3.55 -13.19
N LEU A 398 11.29 3.43 -11.98
CA LEU A 398 9.88 3.34 -11.64
C LEU A 398 9.35 4.72 -11.20
N HIS A 399 8.48 5.32 -12.01
CA HIS A 399 7.89 6.62 -11.72
C HIS A 399 6.71 6.51 -10.75
N THR A 400 6.63 7.43 -9.79
CA THR A 400 5.47 7.63 -8.92
C THR A 400 4.49 8.64 -9.55
N CYS A 401 3.25 8.62 -9.10
CA CYS A 401 2.17 9.55 -9.50
C CYS A 401 1.56 10.25 -8.28
N PHE A 402 2.40 10.68 -7.32
CA PHE A 402 1.96 11.47 -6.17
C PHE A 402 1.65 12.91 -6.54
#